data_7d79a21117e795b006b219cc0c3af505
#
_entry.id   7d79a21117e795b006b219cc0c3af505
#
_cell.length_a   1.000
_cell.length_b   1.000
_cell.length_c   1.000
_cell.angle_alpha   90.00
_cell.angle_beta   90.00
_cell.angle_gamma   90.00
#
_symmetry.space_group_name_H-M   'P 1'
#
loop_
_entity.id
_entity.type
_entity.pdbx_description
1 polymer ?
#
loop_
_entity_poly.entity_id
_entity_poly.type
_entity_poly.pdbx_seq_one_letter_code
_entity_poly.pdbx_strand_id
1 'polypeptide(L)'
;MLPPRTDWAETIPPGEEAELIALAEVLRELQAKQAKKGGMGRALHYKAHAGVRAELTTRAGLPAPYAVGIFAGAARYPAYVRFSNGASRAQPDRTGDVRGLALKVVGVPGKKLIPGLEDRVTQDFLMIKT
;
A
#
# COMPACT_ATOMS: atom_id res chain seq x y z
N MET A 1 -6.97 8.79 22.07
CA MET A 1 -7.30 8.44 20.67
C MET A 1 -8.58 9.18 20.32
N LEU A 2 -8.59 10.02 19.28
CA LEU A 2 -9.81 10.71 18.85
C LEU A 2 -10.79 9.67 18.27
N PRO A 3 -12.10 9.83 18.51
CA PRO A 3 -13.09 8.95 17.88
C PRO A 3 -13.02 9.10 16.34
N PRO A 4 -13.30 8.03 15.59
CA PRO A 4 -13.33 8.13 14.14
C PRO A 4 -14.43 9.11 13.72
N ARG A 5 -14.08 10.04 12.86
CA ARG A 5 -15.06 10.95 12.26
C ARG A 5 -15.85 10.19 11.20
N THR A 6 -17.14 10.36 11.21
CA THR A 6 -18.06 9.80 10.21
C THR A 6 -18.75 10.89 9.38
N ASP A 7 -18.42 12.13 9.67
CA ASP A 7 -19.02 13.33 9.06
C ASP A 7 -18.08 14.03 8.05
N TRP A 8 -16.95 13.40 7.73
CA TRP A 8 -16.06 13.95 6.71
C TRP A 8 -16.59 13.68 5.31
N ALA A 9 -16.48 14.66 4.45
CA ALA A 9 -16.74 14.53 3.03
C ALA A 9 -15.43 14.69 2.25
N GLU A 10 -15.21 13.84 1.28
CA GLU A 10 -14.10 13.99 0.35
C GLU A 10 -14.43 15.14 -0.61
N THR A 11 -13.48 16.04 -0.78
CA THR A 11 -13.56 17.11 -1.78
C THR A 11 -12.48 16.84 -2.82
N ILE A 12 -12.88 16.53 -4.04
CA ILE A 12 -11.98 16.30 -5.16
C ILE A 12 -11.73 17.66 -5.84
N PRO A 13 -10.51 18.22 -5.75
CA PRO A 13 -10.20 19.50 -6.38
C PRO A 13 -10.21 19.37 -7.92
N PRO A 14 -10.55 20.45 -8.63
CA PRO A 14 -10.43 20.47 -10.08
C PRO A 14 -9.01 20.14 -10.54
N GLY A 15 -8.90 19.17 -11.45
CA GLY A 15 -7.60 18.75 -12.01
C GLY A 15 -6.83 17.70 -11.24
N GLU A 16 -7.37 17.18 -10.11
CA GLU A 16 -6.70 16.16 -9.30
C GLU A 16 -6.25 14.93 -10.11
N GLU A 17 -7.07 14.43 -11.02
CA GLU A 17 -6.72 13.28 -11.85
C GLU A 17 -5.48 13.55 -12.72
N ALA A 18 -5.41 14.72 -13.34
CA ALA A 18 -4.26 15.13 -14.15
C ALA A 18 -3.00 15.27 -13.29
N GLU A 19 -3.13 15.79 -12.08
CA GLU A 19 -2.03 15.93 -11.12
C GLU A 19 -1.52 14.55 -10.65
N LEU A 20 -2.41 13.62 -10.33
CA LEU A 20 -2.06 12.25 -9.95
C LEU A 20 -1.36 11.51 -11.09
N ILE A 21 -1.80 11.68 -12.33
CA ILE A 21 -1.14 11.11 -13.51
C ILE A 21 0.28 11.68 -13.65
N ALA A 22 0.45 12.99 -13.52
CA ALA A 22 1.76 13.64 -13.59
C ALA A 22 2.71 13.14 -12.48
N LEU A 23 2.23 12.99 -11.25
CA LEU A 23 3.00 12.43 -10.13
C LEU A 23 3.39 10.96 -10.37
N ALA A 24 2.49 10.16 -10.91
CA ALA A 24 2.79 8.76 -11.27
C ALA A 24 3.90 8.68 -12.33
N GLU A 25 3.91 9.59 -13.31
CA GLU A 25 4.95 9.68 -14.33
C GLU A 25 6.33 10.02 -13.73
N VAL A 26 6.38 11.00 -12.82
CA VAL A 26 7.61 11.35 -12.09
C VAL A 26 8.17 10.14 -11.35
N LEU A 27 7.31 9.37 -10.66
CA LEU A 27 7.73 8.15 -9.94
C LEU A 27 8.26 7.09 -10.92
N ARG A 28 7.61 6.91 -12.06
CA ARG A 28 8.03 5.97 -13.11
C ARG A 28 9.41 6.33 -13.66
N GLU A 29 9.65 7.61 -13.93
CA GLU A 29 10.98 8.10 -14.37
C GLU A 29 12.06 7.88 -13.31
N LEU A 30 11.77 8.16 -12.04
CA LEU A 30 12.71 7.90 -10.95
C LEU A 30 13.06 6.42 -10.85
N GLN A 31 12.08 5.54 -10.97
CA GLN A 31 12.31 4.08 -10.97
C GLN A 31 13.19 3.66 -12.16
N ALA A 32 12.92 4.18 -13.35
CA ALA A 32 13.72 3.90 -14.55
C ALA A 32 15.16 4.38 -14.41
N LYS A 33 15.40 5.56 -13.84
CA LYS A 33 16.74 6.08 -13.54
C LYS A 33 17.50 5.22 -12.53
N GLN A 34 16.82 4.73 -11.49
CA GLN A 34 17.43 3.84 -10.49
C GLN A 34 17.75 2.45 -11.07
N ALA A 35 16.87 1.91 -11.89
CA ALA A 35 17.09 0.63 -12.56
C ALA A 35 18.35 0.64 -13.46
N LYS A 36 18.64 1.75 -14.13
CA LYS A 36 19.85 1.91 -14.96
C LYS A 36 21.15 1.91 -14.15
N LYS A 37 21.11 2.32 -12.88
CA LYS A 37 22.31 2.43 -12.02
C LYS A 37 22.69 1.15 -11.27
N GLY A 38 21.76 0.24 -11.05
CA GLY A 38 22.03 -0.91 -10.18
C GLY A 38 21.11 -2.11 -10.37
N GLY A 39 20.55 -2.31 -11.57
CA GLY A 39 19.60 -3.40 -11.82
C GLY A 39 18.16 -2.98 -11.50
N MET A 40 17.29 -3.94 -11.20
CA MET A 40 15.87 -3.68 -10.89
C MET A 40 15.71 -2.92 -9.55
N GLY A 41 16.06 -1.66 -9.54
CA GLY A 41 15.91 -0.77 -8.39
C GLY A 41 14.46 -0.34 -8.20
N ARG A 42 14.09 -0.11 -6.95
CA ARG A 42 12.85 0.54 -6.56
C ARG A 42 13.13 2.02 -6.31
N ALA A 43 12.19 2.91 -6.64
CA ALA A 43 12.34 4.34 -6.34
C ALA A 43 12.33 4.62 -4.83
N LEU A 44 11.48 3.88 -4.09
CA LEU A 44 11.31 3.97 -2.64
C LEU A 44 11.28 2.57 -2.04
N HIS A 45 11.47 2.48 -0.73
CA HIS A 45 11.47 1.20 -0.01
C HIS A 45 12.44 0.18 -0.61
N TYR A 46 13.62 0.66 -1.02
CA TYR A 46 14.61 -0.14 -1.76
C TYR A 46 15.09 -1.35 -0.95
N LYS A 47 15.56 -1.12 0.28
CA LYS A 47 16.07 -2.18 1.16
C LYS A 47 14.92 -2.96 1.79
N ALA A 48 14.82 -4.25 1.49
CA ALA A 48 13.96 -5.18 2.18
C ALA A 48 14.71 -5.83 3.35
N HIS A 49 14.03 -5.95 4.50
CA HIS A 49 14.54 -6.71 5.65
C HIS A 49 14.04 -8.14 5.62
N ALA A 50 12.77 -8.33 5.26
CA ALA A 50 12.16 -9.64 5.14
C ALA A 50 10.96 -9.62 4.18
N GLY A 51 10.68 -10.78 3.60
CA GLY A 51 9.42 -11.10 2.94
C GLY A 51 8.88 -12.39 3.54
N VAL A 52 7.65 -12.38 4.02
CA VAL A 52 7.06 -13.54 4.69
C VAL A 52 5.68 -13.87 4.12
N ARG A 53 5.35 -15.17 4.13
CA ARG A 53 3.97 -15.62 3.92
C ARG A 53 3.19 -15.39 5.20
N ALA A 54 1.93 -14.97 5.05
CA ALA A 54 1.04 -14.65 6.15
C ALA A 54 -0.40 -15.05 5.80
N GLU A 55 -1.27 -14.94 6.76
CA GLU A 55 -2.71 -15.04 6.59
C GLU A 55 -3.35 -13.81 7.23
N LEU A 56 -4.22 -13.13 6.49
CA LEU A 56 -5.08 -12.09 7.04
C LEU A 56 -6.40 -12.73 7.45
N THR A 57 -6.75 -12.59 8.73
CA THR A 57 -8.07 -12.96 9.25
C THR A 57 -8.86 -11.70 9.58
N THR A 58 -10.04 -11.56 8.98
CA THR A 58 -10.99 -10.50 9.34
C THR A 58 -12.03 -11.05 10.31
N ARG A 59 -12.64 -10.18 11.10
CA ARG A 59 -13.65 -10.54 12.11
C ARG A 59 -15.02 -10.03 11.70
N ALA A 60 -16.06 -10.78 12.01
CA ALA A 60 -17.43 -10.28 11.98
C ALA A 60 -17.70 -9.32 13.14
N GLY A 61 -18.77 -8.53 13.03
CA GLY A 61 -19.24 -7.65 14.09
C GLY A 61 -18.43 -6.38 14.30
N LEU A 62 -17.69 -5.94 13.28
CA LEU A 62 -17.10 -4.61 13.32
C LEU A 62 -18.19 -3.53 13.30
N PRO A 63 -17.97 -2.36 13.95
CA PRO A 63 -18.88 -1.22 13.83
C PRO A 63 -19.09 -0.82 12.36
N ALA A 64 -20.31 -0.37 12.03
CA ALA A 64 -20.74 -0.10 10.66
C ALA A 64 -19.74 0.73 9.82
N PRO A 65 -19.07 1.78 10.32
CA PRO A 65 -18.08 2.53 9.55
C PRO A 65 -16.85 1.71 9.10
N TYR A 66 -16.58 0.59 9.78
CA TYR A 66 -15.42 -0.28 9.48
C TYR A 66 -15.80 -1.59 8.79
N ALA A 67 -17.09 -1.94 8.78
CA ALA A 67 -17.61 -3.19 8.22
C ALA A 67 -17.82 -3.06 6.70
N VAL A 68 -16.79 -2.67 5.97
CA VAL A 68 -16.85 -2.39 4.52
C VAL A 68 -15.77 -3.14 3.75
N GLY A 69 -16.02 -3.45 2.50
CA GLY A 69 -15.06 -4.12 1.62
C GLY A 69 -14.54 -5.43 2.22
N ILE A 70 -13.24 -5.60 2.28
CA ILE A 70 -12.58 -6.79 2.86
C ILE A 70 -12.92 -7.02 4.34
N PHE A 71 -13.39 -5.98 5.05
CA PHE A 71 -13.74 -6.02 6.48
C PHE A 71 -15.24 -6.19 6.73
N ALA A 72 -16.06 -6.42 5.69
CA ALA A 72 -17.51 -6.56 5.83
C ALA A 72 -17.95 -7.82 6.63
N GLY A 73 -17.07 -8.79 6.79
CA GLY A 73 -17.37 -10.03 7.51
C GLY A 73 -16.14 -10.80 7.94
N ALA A 74 -16.36 -11.95 8.56
CA ALA A 74 -15.28 -12.87 8.91
C ALA A 74 -14.78 -13.58 7.64
N ALA A 75 -13.47 -13.54 7.42
CA ALA A 75 -12.83 -14.22 6.30
C ALA A 75 -11.36 -14.50 6.60
N ARG A 76 -10.74 -15.38 5.81
CA ARG A 76 -9.31 -15.69 5.87
C ARG A 76 -8.75 -15.61 4.46
N TYR A 77 -7.64 -14.90 4.33
CA TYR A 77 -6.99 -14.67 3.04
C TYR A 77 -5.50 -14.99 3.12
N PRO A 78 -4.95 -15.72 2.13
CA PRO A 78 -3.52 -15.81 1.97
C PRO A 78 -2.92 -14.40 1.78
N ALA A 79 -1.76 -14.16 2.37
CA ALA A 79 -1.12 -12.86 2.28
C ALA A 79 0.41 -12.97 2.20
N TYR A 80 1.02 -11.89 1.75
CA TYR A 80 2.46 -11.69 1.79
C TYR A 80 2.76 -10.36 2.47
N VAL A 81 3.75 -10.37 3.36
CA VAL A 81 4.21 -9.16 4.05
C VAL A 81 5.64 -8.88 3.66
N ARG A 82 5.95 -7.62 3.40
CA ARG A 82 7.30 -7.13 3.14
C ARG A 82 7.65 -6.03 4.13
N PHE A 83 8.73 -6.23 4.86
CA PHE A 83 9.33 -5.21 5.73
C PHE A 83 10.46 -4.51 4.99
N SER A 84 10.51 -3.18 5.08
CA SER A 84 11.47 -2.38 4.32
C SER A 84 11.85 -1.08 5.01
N ASN A 85 12.98 -0.49 4.59
CA ASN A 85 13.29 0.92 4.83
C ASN A 85 12.65 1.80 3.76
N GLY A 86 12.32 3.06 4.07
CA GLY A 86 11.69 3.99 3.15
C GLY A 86 12.62 4.54 2.07
N ALA A 87 13.91 4.61 2.34
CA ALA A 87 14.90 5.21 1.43
C ALA A 87 14.93 4.57 0.04
N SER A 88 15.33 5.37 -0.94
CA SER A 88 15.52 4.97 -2.34
C SER A 88 16.81 4.20 -2.61
N ARG A 89 17.64 3.97 -1.59
CA ARG A 89 18.92 3.25 -1.66
C ARG A 89 19.12 2.37 -0.43
N ALA A 90 19.95 1.34 -0.55
CA ALA A 90 20.36 0.55 0.59
C ALA A 90 21.23 1.41 1.53
N GLN A 91 20.92 1.35 2.82
CA GLN A 91 21.65 2.04 3.89
C GLN A 91 21.96 1.06 5.01
N PRO A 92 23.01 1.32 5.84
CA PRO A 92 23.23 0.58 7.07
C PRO A 92 22.02 0.70 8.01
N ASP A 93 21.68 -0.36 8.74
CA ASP A 93 20.50 -0.39 9.61
C ASP A 93 20.56 0.57 10.80
N ARG A 94 21.76 1.02 11.15
CA ARG A 94 21.99 2.06 12.17
C ARG A 94 21.61 3.47 11.69
N THR A 95 21.45 3.66 10.39
CA THR A 95 20.96 4.94 9.83
C THR A 95 19.47 5.05 10.08
N GLY A 96 19.03 6.15 10.69
CA GLY A 96 17.60 6.44 10.85
C GLY A 96 16.89 6.48 9.51
N ASP A 97 15.75 5.80 9.43
CA ASP A 97 14.94 5.72 8.22
C ASP A 97 13.51 5.34 8.57
N VAL A 98 12.59 5.75 7.75
CA VAL A 98 11.18 5.35 7.82
C VAL A 98 11.06 3.84 7.63
N ARG A 99 10.25 3.19 8.43
CA ARG A 99 9.96 1.76 8.31
C ARG A 99 8.65 1.53 7.57
N GLY A 100 8.69 0.65 6.58
CA GLY A 100 7.52 0.27 5.79
C GLY A 100 7.15 -1.20 6.03
N LEU A 101 5.84 -1.43 6.13
CA LEU A 101 5.23 -2.75 6.09
C LEU A 101 4.21 -2.74 4.95
N ALA A 102 4.49 -3.49 3.91
CA ALA A 102 3.54 -3.71 2.82
C ALA A 102 2.88 -5.08 3.00
N LEU A 103 1.55 -5.10 3.01
CA LEU A 103 0.73 -6.30 3.08
C LEU A 103 -0.03 -6.47 1.76
N LYS A 104 0.22 -7.55 1.05
CA LYS A 104 -0.53 -7.97 -0.13
C LYS A 104 -1.45 -9.12 0.23
N VAL A 105 -2.75 -8.89 0.17
CA VAL A 105 -3.79 -9.89 0.42
C VAL A 105 -4.25 -10.48 -0.91
N VAL A 106 -4.34 -11.79 -1.01
CA VAL A 106 -4.64 -12.51 -2.25
C VAL A 106 -6.02 -13.16 -2.20
N GLY A 107 -6.70 -13.23 -3.33
CA GLY A 107 -8.01 -13.87 -3.44
C GLY A 107 -9.15 -13.00 -2.89
N VAL A 108 -8.98 -11.68 -2.84
CA VAL A 108 -10.02 -10.74 -2.40
C VAL A 108 -11.06 -10.57 -3.51
N PRO A 109 -12.32 -10.95 -3.27
CA PRO A 109 -13.39 -10.82 -4.26
C PRO A 109 -13.82 -9.37 -4.46
N GLY A 110 -14.57 -9.14 -5.53
CA GLY A 110 -15.14 -7.83 -5.86
C GLY A 110 -14.23 -6.98 -6.75
N LYS A 111 -14.85 -5.98 -7.38
CA LYS A 111 -14.15 -5.02 -8.23
C LYS A 111 -13.35 -4.04 -7.39
N LYS A 112 -12.17 -3.68 -7.87
CA LYS A 112 -11.37 -2.60 -7.29
C LYS A 112 -11.86 -1.25 -7.81
N LEU A 113 -11.74 -0.22 -6.97
CA LEU A 113 -12.17 1.13 -7.32
C LEU A 113 -11.12 1.88 -8.17
N ILE A 114 -9.90 1.33 -8.30
CA ILE A 114 -8.82 1.97 -9.04
C ILE A 114 -8.95 1.63 -10.53
N PRO A 115 -9.07 2.63 -11.42
CA PRO A 115 -9.14 2.43 -12.86
C PRO A 115 -7.98 1.59 -13.40
N GLY A 116 -8.29 0.61 -14.25
CA GLY A 116 -7.31 -0.33 -14.81
C GLY A 116 -6.87 -1.46 -13.87
N LEU A 117 -7.40 -1.52 -12.66
CA LEU A 117 -7.12 -2.58 -11.69
C LEU A 117 -8.39 -3.31 -11.22
N GLU A 118 -9.52 -3.10 -11.86
CA GLU A 118 -10.85 -3.57 -11.44
C GLU A 118 -10.91 -5.07 -11.21
N ASP A 119 -10.24 -5.83 -12.07
CA ASP A 119 -10.23 -7.30 -12.04
C ASP A 119 -9.09 -7.90 -11.20
N ARG A 120 -8.33 -7.07 -10.49
CA ARG A 120 -7.28 -7.57 -9.61
C ARG A 120 -7.87 -8.27 -8.39
N VAL A 121 -7.41 -9.49 -8.16
CA VAL A 121 -7.81 -10.31 -7.00
C VAL A 121 -6.95 -10.06 -5.76
N THR A 122 -6.24 -8.94 -5.70
CA THR A 122 -5.40 -8.57 -4.56
C THR A 122 -5.86 -7.27 -3.95
N GLN A 123 -5.69 -7.14 -2.64
CA GLN A 123 -5.82 -5.89 -1.90
C GLN A 123 -4.50 -5.61 -1.21
N ASP A 124 -3.94 -4.42 -1.45
CA ASP A 124 -2.63 -4.04 -0.93
C ASP A 124 -2.78 -2.93 0.11
N PHE A 125 -2.03 -3.06 1.20
CA PHE A 125 -1.93 -2.06 2.26
C PHE A 125 -0.46 -1.68 2.44
N LEU A 126 -0.18 -0.41 2.63
CA LEU A 126 1.13 0.08 3.02
C LEU A 126 1.02 0.86 4.32
N MET A 127 1.71 0.39 5.33
CA MET A 127 1.86 1.06 6.61
C MET A 127 3.27 1.62 6.72
N ILE A 128 3.36 2.88 7.15
CA ILE A 128 4.63 3.59 7.31
C ILE A 128 4.70 4.06 8.76
N LYS A 129 5.85 3.82 9.37
CA LYS A 129 6.19 4.34 10.70
C LYS A 129 7.45 5.18 10.61
N THR A 130 7.36 6.39 11.09
CA THR A 130 8.49 7.32 11.30
C THR A 130 9.07 7.16 12.69
#